data_e0a350995e8ddec72dc12af90d2c568c
#
_entry.id   e0a350995e8ddec72dc12af90d2c568c
#
_cell.length_a   1.000
_cell.length_b   1.000
_cell.length_c   1.000
_cell.angle_alpha   90.00
_cell.angle_beta   90.00
_cell.angle_gamma   90.00
#
_symmetry.space_group_name_H-M   'P 1'
#
loop_
_entity.id
_entity.type
_entity.pdbx_description
1 polymer ?
#
loop_
_entity_poly.entity_id
_entity_poly.type
_entity_poly.pdbx_seq_one_letter_code
_entity_poly.pdbx_strand_id
1 'polypeptide(L)'
;MWYSKDTKTQQLILSALKGVQTITDYSTDTLERMRTLFHQQETDWIAMDLSDWSNRSRKDFETIRDAIQIRHTISFSYCGSNGSQSKRQAYPLQLWFKEHTWYLKAYCTTRADYRLFKLSRMQEVHMEKETFLPMQYPDEEDMTLPIATTDITLWVDSCMAYRLYDEYTFEQIEKLEDGNFLVHINYPEDEWVYGMLLSYGPYAKVLSPSTVKEKVKQRLQAMQKRYEEDVETIALHTQETKEKSSVDADGIAFKKGKER
;
A
#
# COMPACT_ATOMS: atom_id res chain seq x y z
N MET A 1 31.39 -8.38 -27.16
CA MET A 1 30.87 -9.70 -26.78
C MET A 1 31.14 -9.89 -25.31
N TRP A 2 30.22 -9.39 -24.44
CA TRP A 2 30.36 -9.39 -22.98
C TRP A 2 29.48 -10.52 -22.41
N TYR A 3 29.95 -11.75 -22.50
CA TYR A 3 29.36 -12.84 -21.71
C TYR A 3 30.17 -12.97 -20.42
N SER A 4 29.58 -12.52 -19.32
CA SER A 4 30.09 -12.86 -18.00
C SER A 4 30.07 -14.38 -17.85
N LYS A 5 31.24 -15.00 -17.72
CA LYS A 5 31.39 -16.44 -17.47
C LYS A 5 31.05 -16.82 -16.02
N ASP A 6 30.56 -15.84 -15.23
CA ASP A 6 30.26 -16.06 -13.82
C ASP A 6 28.87 -16.69 -13.65
N THR A 7 28.86 -17.97 -13.36
CA THR A 7 27.66 -18.78 -13.08
C THR A 7 26.80 -18.18 -11.95
N LYS A 8 27.44 -17.55 -10.95
CA LYS A 8 26.69 -16.91 -9.84
C LYS A 8 25.90 -15.71 -10.31
N THR A 9 26.51 -14.87 -11.13
CA THR A 9 25.84 -13.70 -11.74
C THR A 9 24.68 -14.14 -12.63
N GLN A 10 24.85 -15.19 -13.42
CA GLN A 10 23.77 -15.74 -14.26
C GLN A 10 22.61 -16.29 -13.43
N GLN A 11 22.90 -17.02 -12.36
CA GLN A 11 21.89 -17.52 -11.43
C GLN A 11 21.16 -16.38 -10.73
N LEU A 12 21.85 -15.31 -10.32
CA LEU A 12 21.25 -14.13 -9.71
C LEU A 12 20.29 -13.44 -10.68
N ILE A 13 20.69 -13.26 -11.94
CA ILE A 13 19.85 -12.67 -12.99
C ILE A 13 18.58 -13.52 -13.20
N LEU A 14 18.71 -14.85 -13.31
CA LEU A 14 17.56 -15.73 -13.47
C LEU A 14 16.62 -15.69 -12.27
N SER A 15 17.16 -15.63 -11.06
CA SER A 15 16.37 -15.52 -9.82
C SER A 15 15.63 -14.17 -9.75
N ALA A 16 16.29 -13.07 -10.14
CA ALA A 16 15.67 -11.77 -10.22
C ALA A 16 14.55 -11.72 -11.28
N LEU A 17 14.77 -12.32 -12.45
CA LEU A 17 13.77 -12.45 -13.50
C LEU A 17 12.58 -13.32 -13.06
N LYS A 18 12.82 -14.41 -12.32
CA LYS A 18 11.75 -15.24 -11.73
C LYS A 18 10.91 -14.42 -10.74
N GLY A 19 11.54 -13.58 -9.91
CA GLY A 19 10.84 -12.66 -9.02
C GLY A 19 10.00 -11.62 -9.77
N VAL A 20 10.53 -11.04 -10.86
CA VAL A 20 9.79 -10.08 -11.69
C VAL A 20 8.65 -10.76 -12.45
N GLN A 21 8.82 -12.01 -12.90
CA GLN A 21 7.79 -12.79 -13.60
C GLN A 21 6.54 -13.02 -12.73
N THR A 22 6.70 -13.20 -11.42
CA THR A 22 5.55 -13.35 -10.51
C THR A 22 4.73 -12.06 -10.36
N ILE A 23 5.35 -10.91 -10.64
CA ILE A 23 4.70 -9.59 -10.58
C ILE A 23 4.10 -9.20 -11.93
N THR A 24 4.70 -9.67 -13.02
CA THR A 24 4.31 -9.31 -14.39
C THR A 24 4.08 -10.58 -15.18
N ASP A 25 3.03 -10.61 -16.03
CA ASP A 25 2.78 -11.70 -16.98
C ASP A 25 3.82 -11.76 -18.12
N TYR A 26 5.12 -11.53 -17.80
CA TYR A 26 6.15 -11.85 -18.77
C TYR A 26 6.07 -13.36 -19.05
N SER A 27 5.89 -13.67 -20.32
CA SER A 27 5.69 -15.04 -20.77
C SER A 27 6.79 -15.95 -20.20
N THR A 28 6.42 -17.12 -19.74
CA THR A 28 7.34 -18.22 -19.41
C THR A 28 8.42 -18.42 -20.47
N ASP A 29 8.11 -18.08 -21.73
CA ASP A 29 9.01 -18.08 -22.88
C ASP A 29 10.25 -17.19 -22.69
N THR A 30 10.13 -15.99 -22.09
CA THR A 30 11.30 -15.11 -21.87
C THR A 30 12.28 -15.71 -20.85
N LEU A 31 11.77 -16.27 -19.76
CA LEU A 31 12.60 -16.92 -18.74
C LEU A 31 13.26 -18.19 -19.33
N GLU A 32 12.53 -19.00 -20.09
CA GLU A 32 13.04 -20.19 -20.77
C GLU A 32 14.14 -19.85 -21.79
N ARG A 33 13.96 -18.80 -22.57
CA ARG A 33 15.00 -18.29 -23.49
C ARG A 33 16.26 -17.86 -22.75
N MET A 34 16.12 -17.16 -21.63
CA MET A 34 17.27 -16.73 -20.82
C MET A 34 17.96 -17.92 -20.17
N ARG A 35 17.23 -18.94 -19.68
CA ARG A 35 17.78 -20.19 -19.18
C ARG A 35 18.59 -20.91 -20.25
N THR A 36 18.02 -21.02 -21.45
CA THR A 36 18.71 -21.64 -22.58
C THR A 36 19.98 -20.88 -22.97
N LEU A 37 19.95 -19.55 -22.99
CA LEU A 37 21.11 -18.71 -23.27
C LEU A 37 22.22 -18.86 -22.22
N PHE A 38 21.86 -19.04 -20.95
CA PHE A 38 22.83 -19.19 -19.86
C PHE A 38 23.24 -20.64 -19.61
N HIS A 39 22.63 -21.62 -20.30
CA HIS A 39 22.84 -23.06 -20.07
C HIS A 39 22.68 -23.47 -18.60
N GLN A 40 21.75 -22.82 -17.88
CA GLN A 40 21.47 -23.09 -16.47
C GLN A 40 20.27 -24.00 -16.30
N GLN A 41 20.41 -24.97 -15.37
CA GLN A 41 19.28 -25.79 -14.92
C GLN A 41 18.43 -25.02 -13.89
N GLU A 42 17.21 -25.48 -13.68
CA GLU A 42 16.34 -24.91 -12.64
C GLU A 42 17.01 -24.95 -11.28
N THR A 43 17.08 -23.79 -10.64
CA THR A 43 17.50 -23.66 -9.25
C THR A 43 16.30 -23.22 -8.43
N ASP A 44 15.70 -24.14 -7.69
CA ASP A 44 14.49 -23.91 -6.87
C ASP A 44 14.79 -23.35 -5.47
N TRP A 45 15.92 -22.66 -5.30
CA TRP A 45 16.31 -22.12 -4.01
C TRP A 45 15.55 -20.82 -3.63
N ILE A 46 14.82 -20.19 -4.57
CA ILE A 46 13.92 -19.06 -4.34
C ILE A 46 12.55 -19.41 -4.88
N ALA A 47 11.54 -19.37 -4.01
CA ALA A 47 10.14 -19.35 -4.37
C ALA A 47 9.54 -18.00 -3.91
N MET A 48 8.80 -17.32 -4.79
CA MET A 48 8.04 -16.13 -4.46
C MET A 48 6.56 -16.44 -4.63
N ASP A 49 5.80 -16.24 -3.57
CA ASP A 49 4.35 -16.33 -3.60
C ASP A 49 3.78 -14.90 -3.46
N LEU A 50 3.09 -14.45 -4.51
CA LEU A 50 2.38 -13.17 -4.55
C LEU A 50 0.87 -13.41 -4.64
N SER A 51 0.38 -14.51 -4.06
CA SER A 51 -1.03 -14.91 -4.06
C SER A 51 -1.97 -13.85 -3.47
N ASP A 52 -1.50 -12.97 -2.61
CA ASP A 52 -2.25 -11.83 -2.08
C ASP A 52 -2.55 -10.74 -3.12
N TRP A 53 -1.96 -10.83 -4.31
CA TRP A 53 -2.29 -9.94 -5.41
C TRP A 53 -3.59 -10.37 -6.08
N SER A 54 -4.67 -9.66 -5.76
CA SER A 54 -5.93 -9.83 -6.47
C SER A 54 -5.74 -9.56 -7.98
N ASN A 55 -6.51 -10.22 -8.84
CA ASN A 55 -6.50 -9.99 -10.29
C ASN A 55 -6.68 -8.51 -10.65
N ARG A 56 -7.38 -7.74 -9.80
CA ARG A 56 -7.56 -6.30 -9.95
C ARG A 56 -6.25 -5.54 -9.73
N SER A 57 -5.52 -5.84 -8.66
CA SER A 57 -4.22 -5.19 -8.38
C SER A 57 -3.20 -5.45 -9.48
N ARG A 58 -3.22 -6.65 -10.07
CA ARG A 58 -2.38 -6.99 -11.21
C ARG A 58 -2.71 -6.14 -12.44
N LYS A 59 -3.99 -6.04 -12.81
CA LYS A 59 -4.44 -5.23 -13.95
C LYS A 59 -4.07 -3.74 -13.79
N ASP A 60 -4.29 -3.20 -12.61
CA ASP A 60 -3.95 -1.79 -12.32
C ASP A 60 -2.44 -1.57 -12.43
N PHE A 61 -1.64 -2.51 -11.90
CA PHE A 61 -0.17 -2.46 -12.01
C PHE A 61 0.29 -2.49 -13.47
N GLU A 62 -0.24 -3.40 -14.30
CA GLU A 62 0.08 -3.49 -15.73
C GLU A 62 -0.30 -2.20 -16.47
N THR A 63 -1.49 -1.68 -16.21
CA THR A 63 -1.95 -0.41 -16.80
C THR A 63 -0.98 0.73 -16.46
N ILE A 64 -0.54 0.83 -15.20
CA ILE A 64 0.41 1.86 -14.75
C ILE A 64 1.78 1.65 -15.40
N ARG A 65 2.29 0.40 -15.42
CA ARG A 65 3.57 0.05 -16.06
C ARG A 65 3.57 0.48 -17.53
N ASP A 66 2.52 0.12 -18.27
CA ASP A 66 2.41 0.43 -19.69
C ASP A 66 2.32 1.94 -19.90
N ALA A 67 1.53 2.64 -19.08
CA ALA A 67 1.44 4.11 -19.13
C ALA A 67 2.79 4.80 -18.85
N ILE A 68 3.61 4.28 -17.93
CA ILE A 68 4.97 4.78 -17.69
C ILE A 68 5.84 4.60 -18.95
N GLN A 69 5.81 3.41 -19.56
CA GLN A 69 6.67 3.08 -20.70
C GLN A 69 6.39 3.97 -21.93
N ILE A 70 5.10 4.22 -22.20
CA ILE A 70 4.69 5.03 -23.37
C ILE A 70 4.35 6.48 -23.02
N ARG A 71 4.53 6.88 -21.74
CA ARG A 71 4.30 8.23 -21.20
C ARG A 71 2.89 8.75 -21.41
N HIS A 72 1.92 7.93 -21.12
CA HIS A 72 0.52 8.31 -21.09
C HIS A 72 0.08 8.72 -19.70
N THR A 73 -0.77 9.73 -19.64
CA THR A 73 -1.45 10.16 -18.40
C THR A 73 -2.35 9.04 -17.90
N ILE A 74 -2.51 8.94 -16.59
CA ILE A 74 -3.50 8.05 -15.98
C ILE A 74 -4.51 8.82 -15.17
N SER A 75 -5.74 8.31 -15.12
CA SER A 75 -6.80 8.74 -14.20
C SER A 75 -7.18 7.61 -13.26
N PHE A 76 -7.52 7.95 -12.02
CA PHE A 76 -7.91 6.96 -11.00
C PHE A 76 -8.68 7.62 -9.86
N SER A 77 -9.45 6.83 -9.12
CA SER A 77 -10.00 7.19 -7.81
C SER A 77 -9.00 6.84 -6.71
N TYR A 78 -8.76 7.74 -5.77
CA TYR A 78 -7.81 7.56 -4.68
C TYR A 78 -8.46 7.71 -3.32
N CYS A 79 -8.28 6.70 -2.47
CA CYS A 79 -8.71 6.75 -1.07
C CYS A 79 -7.59 7.36 -0.21
N GLY A 80 -7.84 8.56 0.31
CA GLY A 80 -6.93 9.25 1.23
C GLY A 80 -6.85 8.56 2.60
N SER A 81 -5.85 8.95 3.41
CA SER A 81 -5.67 8.43 4.77
C SER A 81 -6.83 8.77 5.71
N ASN A 82 -7.60 9.80 5.39
CA ASN A 82 -8.80 10.20 6.13
C ASN A 82 -10.10 9.54 5.61
N GLY A 83 -9.99 8.50 4.77
CA GLY A 83 -11.14 7.82 4.17
C GLY A 83 -11.84 8.57 3.03
N SER A 84 -11.43 9.80 2.70
CA SER A 84 -12.03 10.55 1.59
C SER A 84 -11.63 9.96 0.25
N GLN A 85 -12.60 9.80 -0.65
CA GLN A 85 -12.34 9.44 -2.04
C GLN A 85 -12.20 10.69 -2.91
N SER A 86 -11.27 10.66 -3.86
CA SER A 86 -11.05 11.76 -4.78
C SER A 86 -10.53 11.27 -6.12
N LYS A 87 -11.06 11.81 -7.22
CA LYS A 87 -10.55 11.55 -8.56
C LYS A 87 -9.22 12.28 -8.76
N ARG A 88 -8.27 11.58 -9.36
CA ARG A 88 -6.92 12.06 -9.63
C ARG A 88 -6.58 11.83 -11.09
N GLN A 89 -5.76 12.75 -11.62
CA GLN A 89 -5.08 12.59 -12.88
C GLN A 89 -3.59 12.83 -12.63
N ALA A 90 -2.73 12.00 -13.22
CA ALA A 90 -1.30 12.08 -12.94
C ALA A 90 -0.47 11.58 -14.12
N TYR A 91 0.77 12.08 -14.21
CA TYR A 91 1.83 11.57 -15.05
C TYR A 91 2.57 10.49 -14.26
N PRO A 92 2.39 9.20 -14.58
CA PRO A 92 3.06 8.12 -13.87
C PRO A 92 4.54 8.08 -14.25
N LEU A 93 5.43 8.08 -13.25
CA LEU A 93 6.87 8.19 -13.50
C LEU A 93 7.63 6.93 -13.13
N GLN A 94 7.32 6.31 -11.97
CA GLN A 94 8.04 5.16 -11.47
C GLN A 94 7.17 4.33 -10.53
N LEU A 95 7.20 3.00 -10.70
CA LEU A 95 6.71 2.05 -9.69
C LEU A 95 7.83 1.78 -8.69
N TRP A 96 7.51 1.89 -7.40
CA TRP A 96 8.46 1.74 -6.31
C TRP A 96 7.93 0.77 -5.26
N PHE A 97 8.70 -0.29 -5.01
CA PHE A 97 8.39 -1.26 -3.96
C PHE A 97 9.18 -0.92 -2.71
N LYS A 98 8.47 -0.57 -1.64
CA LYS A 98 9.05 -0.20 -0.34
C LYS A 98 8.16 -0.77 0.77
N GLU A 99 8.79 -1.31 1.82
CA GLU A 99 8.10 -1.80 3.01
C GLU A 99 6.91 -2.73 2.67
N HIS A 100 7.19 -3.74 1.84
CA HIS A 100 6.21 -4.75 1.39
C HIS A 100 5.00 -4.16 0.64
N THR A 101 5.13 -2.95 0.10
CA THR A 101 4.04 -2.23 -0.56
C THR A 101 4.50 -1.56 -1.86
N TRP A 102 3.64 -1.61 -2.87
CA TRP A 102 3.84 -0.89 -4.11
C TRP A 102 3.33 0.53 -4.03
N TYR A 103 4.15 1.45 -4.51
CA TYR A 103 3.85 2.86 -4.67
C TYR A 103 4.05 3.29 -6.13
N LEU A 104 3.29 4.29 -6.54
CA LEU A 104 3.50 5.04 -7.76
C LEU A 104 4.06 6.41 -7.43
N LYS A 105 5.27 6.71 -7.90
CA LYS A 105 5.83 8.06 -7.95
C LYS A 105 5.25 8.75 -9.18
N ALA A 106 4.54 9.85 -9.01
CA ALA A 106 3.86 10.54 -10.10
C ALA A 106 3.76 12.05 -9.87
N TYR A 107 3.63 12.81 -10.97
CA TYR A 107 3.21 14.20 -10.91
C TYR A 107 1.68 14.27 -11.01
N CYS A 108 1.03 14.68 -9.93
CA CYS A 108 -0.42 14.82 -9.86
C CYS A 108 -0.88 16.12 -10.51
N THR A 109 -1.49 16.08 -11.69
CA THR A 109 -1.96 17.27 -12.40
C THR A 109 -3.10 17.97 -11.66
N THR A 110 -3.96 17.21 -10.97
CA THR A 110 -5.08 17.74 -10.15
C THR A 110 -4.59 18.60 -8.98
N ARG A 111 -3.37 18.36 -8.47
CA ARG A 111 -2.78 19.11 -7.35
C ARG A 111 -1.56 19.93 -7.75
N ALA A 112 -1.12 19.84 -9.01
CA ALA A 112 0.09 20.46 -9.55
C ALA A 112 1.34 20.21 -8.68
N ASP A 113 1.53 18.92 -8.26
CA ASP A 113 2.56 18.55 -7.32
C ASP A 113 3.00 17.10 -7.50
N TYR A 114 4.27 16.79 -7.17
CA TYR A 114 4.77 15.42 -7.12
C TYR A 114 4.17 14.68 -5.92
N ARG A 115 3.75 13.43 -6.14
CA ARG A 115 3.09 12.65 -5.10
C ARG A 115 3.45 11.18 -5.19
N LEU A 116 3.43 10.57 -4.02
CA LEU A 116 3.55 9.14 -3.85
C LEU A 116 2.16 8.54 -3.59
N PHE A 117 1.70 7.68 -4.48
CA PHE A 117 0.40 7.01 -4.36
C PHE A 117 0.60 5.55 -4.01
N LYS A 118 0.00 5.08 -2.93
CA LYS A 118 -0.02 3.66 -2.58
C LYS A 118 -0.97 2.92 -3.52
N LEU A 119 -0.49 1.90 -4.25
CA LEU A 119 -1.29 1.20 -5.27
C LEU A 119 -2.57 0.60 -4.69
N SER A 120 -2.50 0.03 -3.47
CA SER A 120 -3.67 -0.56 -2.79
C SER A 120 -4.81 0.43 -2.50
N ARG A 121 -4.54 1.75 -2.57
CA ARG A 121 -5.52 2.83 -2.38
C ARG A 121 -6.02 3.41 -3.70
N MET A 122 -5.49 2.96 -4.83
CA MET A 122 -5.92 3.36 -6.17
C MET A 122 -7.06 2.44 -6.64
N GLN A 123 -8.04 3.02 -7.29
CA GLN A 123 -9.19 2.30 -7.85
C GLN A 123 -9.50 2.86 -9.22
N GLU A 124 -10.04 2.00 -10.12
CA GLU A 124 -10.47 2.41 -11.45
C GLU A 124 -9.34 3.12 -12.23
N VAL A 125 -8.18 2.47 -12.29
CA VAL A 125 -7.03 3.02 -13.01
C VAL A 125 -7.27 2.90 -14.52
N HIS A 126 -7.22 4.04 -15.21
CA HIS A 126 -7.38 4.12 -16.66
C HIS A 126 -6.19 4.87 -17.26
N MET A 127 -5.69 4.35 -18.37
CA MET A 127 -4.70 5.05 -19.19
C MET A 127 -5.43 5.99 -20.12
N GLU A 128 -5.07 7.26 -20.11
CA GLU A 128 -5.65 8.31 -20.94
C GLU A 128 -4.91 8.41 -22.29
N LYS A 129 -5.54 9.09 -23.26
CA LYS A 129 -4.91 9.33 -24.57
C LYS A 129 -3.83 10.41 -24.54
N GLU A 130 -3.84 11.25 -23.52
CA GLU A 130 -2.89 12.35 -23.34
C GLU A 130 -1.52 11.81 -22.96
N THR A 131 -0.49 12.37 -23.60
CA THR A 131 0.92 12.06 -23.31
C THR A 131 1.57 13.22 -22.57
N PHE A 132 2.65 12.94 -21.86
CA PHE A 132 3.44 13.95 -21.17
C PHE A 132 4.90 13.91 -21.59
N LEU A 133 5.59 15.04 -21.43
CA LEU A 133 7.03 15.15 -21.75
C LEU A 133 7.85 14.36 -20.71
N PRO A 134 9.03 13.85 -21.11
CA PRO A 134 9.93 13.20 -20.17
C PRO A 134 10.20 14.09 -18.96
N MET A 135 9.94 13.55 -17.78
CA MET A 135 10.23 14.20 -16.51
C MET A 135 10.70 13.14 -15.49
N GLN A 136 11.47 13.57 -14.52
CA GLN A 136 11.94 12.72 -13.45
C GLN A 136 11.22 13.07 -12.16
N TYR A 137 11.01 12.08 -11.32
CA TYR A 137 10.57 12.31 -9.97
C TYR A 137 11.76 12.90 -9.19
N PRO A 138 11.59 13.99 -8.45
CA PRO A 138 12.66 14.58 -7.66
C PRO A 138 13.27 13.55 -6.70
N ASP A 139 14.55 13.70 -6.40
CA ASP A 139 15.20 12.87 -5.38
C ASP A 139 14.55 13.10 -4.01
N GLU A 140 14.58 12.10 -3.15
CA GLU A 140 13.92 12.18 -1.84
C GLU A 140 14.47 13.33 -0.98
N GLU A 141 15.73 13.69 -1.19
CA GLU A 141 16.38 14.82 -0.52
C GLU A 141 15.78 16.17 -0.93
N ASP A 142 15.31 16.30 -2.18
CA ASP A 142 14.69 17.53 -2.70
C ASP A 142 13.21 17.66 -2.35
N MET A 143 12.56 16.56 -1.95
CA MET A 143 11.11 16.52 -1.66
C MET A 143 10.78 16.64 -0.18
N THR A 144 11.76 16.63 0.69
CA THR A 144 11.54 16.71 2.13
C THR A 144 11.30 18.15 2.59
N LEU A 145 10.04 18.57 2.56
CA LEU A 145 9.56 19.19 3.78
C LEU A 145 9.72 18.11 4.85
N PRO A 146 10.54 18.33 5.90
CA PRO A 146 10.73 17.32 6.92
C PRO A 146 9.35 16.99 7.49
N ILE A 147 8.85 15.81 7.17
CA ILE A 147 7.63 15.32 7.81
C ILE A 147 8.01 15.22 9.28
N ALA A 148 7.39 16.07 10.10
CA ALA A 148 7.64 16.05 11.53
C ALA A 148 7.35 14.64 12.06
N THR A 149 8.37 13.94 12.50
CA THR A 149 8.26 12.62 13.10
C THR A 149 8.26 12.74 14.61
N THR A 150 7.72 11.76 15.27
CA THR A 150 7.64 11.68 16.73
C THR A 150 8.33 10.41 17.19
N ASP A 151 9.25 10.56 18.14
CA ASP A 151 9.89 9.42 18.81
C ASP A 151 8.90 8.81 19.81
N ILE A 152 8.57 7.56 19.60
CA ILE A 152 7.59 6.82 20.40
C ILE A 152 8.30 5.63 21.04
N THR A 153 8.16 5.47 22.34
CA THR A 153 8.63 4.30 23.09
C THR A 153 7.42 3.47 23.52
N LEU A 154 7.43 2.20 23.15
CA LEU A 154 6.43 1.23 23.52
C LEU A 154 7.01 0.23 24.49
N TRP A 155 6.23 -0.17 25.49
CA TRP A 155 6.42 -1.43 26.20
C TRP A 155 5.55 -2.49 25.53
N VAL A 156 6.10 -3.67 25.30
CA VAL A 156 5.43 -4.77 24.61
C VAL A 156 5.66 -6.07 25.38
N ASP A 157 4.59 -6.83 25.57
CA ASP A 157 4.63 -8.13 26.24
C ASP A 157 5.42 -9.16 25.43
N SER A 158 6.09 -10.07 26.15
CA SER A 158 6.94 -11.13 25.56
C SER A 158 6.20 -12.04 24.58
N CYS A 159 4.90 -12.23 24.73
CA CYS A 159 4.10 -13.04 23.80
C CYS A 159 4.02 -12.45 22.38
N MET A 160 4.33 -11.16 22.21
CA MET A 160 4.36 -10.47 20.91
C MET A 160 5.75 -10.45 20.26
N ALA A 161 6.73 -11.17 20.81
CA ALA A 161 8.11 -11.19 20.30
C ALA A 161 8.20 -11.51 18.80
N TYR A 162 7.41 -12.48 18.32
CA TYR A 162 7.37 -12.84 16.90
C TYR A 162 7.08 -11.64 16.01
N ARG A 163 6.08 -10.84 16.38
CA ARG A 163 5.65 -9.67 15.63
C ARG A 163 6.71 -8.56 15.67
N LEU A 164 7.38 -8.39 16.81
CA LEU A 164 8.45 -7.39 16.92
C LEU A 164 9.60 -7.69 15.97
N TYR A 165 10.03 -8.96 15.88
CA TYR A 165 11.10 -9.37 14.99
C TYR A 165 10.70 -9.31 13.50
N ASP A 166 9.42 -9.43 13.18
CA ASP A 166 8.89 -9.29 11.82
C ASP A 166 8.78 -7.81 11.38
N GLU A 167 8.48 -6.89 12.31
CA GLU A 167 8.13 -5.50 12.01
C GLU A 167 9.28 -4.49 12.24
N TYR A 168 10.25 -4.82 13.14
CA TYR A 168 11.28 -3.87 13.57
C TYR A 168 12.69 -4.44 13.43
N THR A 169 13.68 -3.53 13.31
CA THR A 169 15.09 -3.91 13.33
C THR A 169 15.56 -4.20 14.75
N PHE A 170 16.66 -4.96 14.88
CA PHE A 170 17.21 -5.30 16.21
C PHE A 170 17.62 -4.06 17.02
N GLU A 171 18.02 -2.96 16.35
CA GLU A 171 18.40 -1.70 17.00
C GLU A 171 17.21 -0.96 17.62
N GLN A 172 16.00 -1.25 17.14
CA GLN A 172 14.76 -0.65 17.64
C GLN A 172 14.19 -1.42 18.84
N ILE A 173 14.68 -2.64 19.09
CA ILE A 173 14.12 -3.56 20.10
C ILE A 173 15.12 -3.72 21.24
N GLU A 174 14.71 -3.37 22.46
CA GLU A 174 15.45 -3.64 23.69
C GLU A 174 14.70 -4.70 24.50
N LYS A 175 15.39 -5.82 24.82
CA LYS A 175 14.82 -6.87 25.66
C LYS A 175 15.08 -6.56 27.13
N LEU A 176 14.02 -6.57 27.94
CA LEU A 176 14.05 -6.32 29.37
C LEU A 176 14.39 -7.60 30.16
N GLU A 177 14.82 -7.44 31.41
CA GLU A 177 15.16 -8.57 32.31
C GLU A 177 13.95 -9.47 32.62
N ASP A 178 12.74 -8.91 32.62
CA ASP A 178 11.49 -9.65 32.83
C ASP A 178 11.00 -10.41 31.60
N GLY A 179 11.76 -10.35 30.48
CA GLY A 179 11.44 -10.99 29.21
C GLY A 179 10.58 -10.17 28.27
N ASN A 180 10.03 -9.05 28.71
CA ASN A 180 9.30 -8.11 27.90
C ASN A 180 10.22 -7.24 27.05
N PHE A 181 9.67 -6.30 26.27
CA PHE A 181 10.43 -5.49 25.34
C PHE A 181 10.13 -4.00 25.46
N LEU A 182 11.13 -3.16 25.19
CA LEU A 182 10.96 -1.78 24.78
C LEU A 182 11.21 -1.68 23.28
N VAL A 183 10.35 -0.93 22.60
CA VAL A 183 10.47 -0.69 21.16
C VAL A 183 10.53 0.81 20.92
N HIS A 184 11.58 1.24 20.21
CA HIS A 184 11.83 2.64 19.88
C HIS A 184 11.54 2.88 18.41
N ILE A 185 10.52 3.67 18.12
CA ILE A 185 10.08 3.98 16.76
C ILE A 185 10.03 5.48 16.53
N ASN A 186 10.31 5.88 15.31
CA ASN A 186 10.23 7.26 14.87
C ASN A 186 9.33 7.34 13.63
N TYR A 187 8.10 7.80 13.81
CA TYR A 187 7.09 7.84 12.74
C TYR A 187 6.39 9.20 12.67
N PRO A 188 5.89 9.60 11.48
CA PRO A 188 4.93 10.69 11.37
C PRO A 188 3.70 10.40 12.23
N GLU A 189 3.24 11.38 12.98
CA GLU A 189 2.05 11.22 13.81
C GLU A 189 0.78 11.35 12.95
N ASP A 190 0.29 10.23 12.43
CA ASP A 190 -0.91 10.13 11.60
C ASP A 190 -1.85 9.00 12.08
N GLU A 191 -2.98 8.80 11.40
CA GLU A 191 -3.94 7.75 11.73
C GLU A 191 -3.38 6.33 11.53
N TRP A 192 -2.38 6.16 10.66
CA TRP A 192 -1.74 4.86 10.47
C TRP A 192 -0.98 4.44 11.74
N VAL A 193 -0.21 5.34 12.34
CA VAL A 193 0.53 5.08 13.60
C VAL A 193 -0.42 4.68 14.71
N TYR A 194 -1.54 5.39 14.87
CA TYR A 194 -2.52 5.03 15.90
C TYR A 194 -3.18 3.68 15.62
N GLY A 195 -3.48 3.36 14.37
CA GLY A 195 -3.97 2.04 13.97
C GLY A 195 -2.99 0.93 14.32
N MET A 196 -1.71 1.13 14.02
CA MET A 196 -0.61 0.22 14.33
C MET A 196 -0.48 0.03 15.86
N LEU A 197 -0.44 1.10 16.65
CA LEU A 197 -0.36 1.03 18.11
C LEU A 197 -1.54 0.23 18.71
N LEU A 198 -2.75 0.49 18.25
CA LEU A 198 -3.96 -0.20 18.72
C LEU A 198 -4.02 -1.66 18.30
N SER A 199 -3.35 -2.04 17.20
CA SER A 199 -3.34 -3.42 16.71
C SER A 199 -2.59 -4.40 17.61
N TYR A 200 -1.77 -3.92 18.55
CA TYR A 200 -1.16 -4.74 19.60
C TYR A 200 -2.15 -5.15 20.71
N GLY A 201 -3.33 -4.54 20.71
CA GLY A 201 -4.37 -4.85 21.73
C GLY A 201 -3.86 -4.60 23.16
N PRO A 202 -4.11 -5.54 24.10
CA PRO A 202 -3.71 -5.38 25.50
C PRO A 202 -2.21 -5.63 25.74
N TYR A 203 -1.47 -6.08 24.72
CA TYR A 203 -0.09 -6.54 24.87
C TYR A 203 0.96 -5.44 24.65
N ALA A 204 0.53 -4.20 24.39
CA ALA A 204 1.44 -3.08 24.32
C ALA A 204 0.87 -1.83 24.95
N LYS A 205 1.76 -0.96 25.42
CA LYS A 205 1.41 0.37 25.93
C LYS A 205 2.44 1.40 25.52
N VAL A 206 1.96 2.60 25.15
CA VAL A 206 2.82 3.75 24.91
C VAL A 206 3.39 4.25 26.23
N LEU A 207 4.71 4.30 26.34
CA LEU A 207 5.42 4.89 27.50
C LEU A 207 5.66 6.38 27.26
N SER A 208 6.17 6.75 26.10
CA SER A 208 6.42 8.13 25.68
C SER A 208 6.13 8.34 24.19
N PRO A 209 5.82 9.56 23.77
CA PRO A 209 5.53 10.73 24.59
C PRO A 209 4.11 10.69 25.19
N SER A 210 3.89 11.52 26.21
CA SER A 210 2.57 11.61 26.88
C SER A 210 1.44 12.03 25.93
N THR A 211 1.75 12.86 24.93
CA THR A 211 0.78 13.32 23.91
C THR A 211 0.21 12.15 23.10
N VAL A 212 1.06 11.26 22.61
CA VAL A 212 0.64 10.04 21.89
C VAL A 212 -0.13 9.10 22.80
N LYS A 213 0.35 8.91 24.04
CA LYS A 213 -0.30 8.08 25.05
C LYS A 213 -1.73 8.54 25.32
N GLU A 214 -1.97 9.84 25.49
CA GLU A 214 -3.30 10.37 25.73
C GLU A 214 -4.21 10.22 24.50
N LYS A 215 -3.70 10.43 23.31
CA LYS A 215 -4.47 10.20 22.07
C LYS A 215 -4.84 8.72 21.88
N VAL A 216 -3.96 7.78 22.23
CA VAL A 216 -4.29 6.34 22.24
C VAL A 216 -5.39 6.04 23.25
N LYS A 217 -5.32 6.57 24.48
CA LYS A 217 -6.39 6.40 25.49
C LYS A 217 -7.73 6.92 25.00
N GLN A 218 -7.77 8.10 24.37
CA GLN A 218 -9.01 8.64 23.81
C GLN A 218 -9.62 7.71 22.76
N ARG A 219 -8.78 7.12 21.89
CA ARG A 219 -9.25 6.15 20.90
C ARG A 219 -9.76 4.86 21.53
N LEU A 220 -9.09 4.35 22.56
CA LEU A 220 -9.57 3.18 23.31
C LEU A 220 -10.93 3.44 23.96
N GLN A 221 -11.13 4.59 24.55
CA GLN A 221 -12.44 4.99 25.11
C GLN A 221 -13.51 5.09 24.02
N ALA A 222 -13.17 5.67 22.86
CA ALA A 222 -14.10 5.76 21.75
C ALA A 222 -14.43 4.37 21.17
N MET A 223 -13.45 3.46 21.13
CA MET A 223 -13.68 2.06 20.73
C MET A 223 -14.59 1.37 21.71
N GLN A 224 -14.33 1.45 23.02
CA GLN A 224 -15.15 0.85 24.07
C GLN A 224 -16.60 1.32 23.94
N LYS A 225 -16.82 2.64 23.81
CA LYS A 225 -18.16 3.19 23.64
C LYS A 225 -18.90 2.61 22.43
N ARG A 226 -18.22 2.38 21.31
CA ARG A 226 -18.82 1.77 20.11
C ARG A 226 -19.26 0.32 20.31
N TYR A 227 -18.53 -0.44 21.15
CA TYR A 227 -18.93 -1.80 21.52
C TYR A 227 -20.07 -1.86 22.53
N GLU A 228 -20.29 -0.77 23.30
CA GLU A 228 -21.38 -0.60 24.25
C GLU A 228 -22.65 -0.05 23.59
N GLU A 229 -22.55 0.57 22.39
CA GLU A 229 -23.70 1.05 21.61
C GLU A 229 -24.48 -0.16 21.07
N ASP A 230 -25.77 -0.27 21.44
CA ASP A 230 -26.65 -1.38 21.09
C ASP A 230 -26.71 -1.62 19.57
N VAL A 231 -26.70 -2.89 19.18
CA VAL A 231 -26.75 -3.38 17.80
C VAL A 231 -27.97 -2.86 17.02
N GLU A 232 -29.08 -2.49 17.71
CA GLU A 232 -30.27 -1.88 17.10
C GLU A 232 -30.00 -0.56 16.40
N THR A 233 -29.12 0.29 16.94
CA THR A 233 -28.80 1.59 16.35
C THR A 233 -28.03 1.44 15.03
N ILE A 234 -27.20 0.42 14.93
CA ILE A 234 -26.45 0.10 13.70
C ILE A 234 -27.37 -0.47 12.63
N ALA A 235 -28.35 -1.28 13.02
CA ALA A 235 -29.35 -1.86 12.11
C ALA A 235 -30.24 -0.78 11.50
N LEU A 236 -30.67 0.23 12.28
CA LEU A 236 -31.47 1.36 11.81
C LEU A 236 -30.70 2.21 10.77
N HIS A 237 -29.42 2.51 11.00
CA HIS A 237 -28.61 3.26 10.04
C HIS A 237 -28.36 2.51 8.74
N THR A 238 -28.29 1.17 8.81
CA THR A 238 -28.12 0.33 7.61
C THR A 238 -29.42 0.24 6.80
N GLN A 239 -30.58 0.30 7.44
CA GLN A 239 -31.88 0.32 6.77
C GLN A 239 -32.17 1.68 6.11
N GLU A 240 -31.92 2.79 6.80
CA GLU A 240 -32.08 4.14 6.22
C GLU A 240 -31.17 4.38 5.00
N THR A 241 -29.96 3.80 4.99
CA THR A 241 -29.05 3.91 3.85
C THR A 241 -29.53 3.07 2.65
N LYS A 242 -30.15 1.91 2.92
CA LYS A 242 -30.75 1.07 1.87
C LYS A 242 -32.04 1.68 1.30
N GLU A 243 -32.87 2.28 2.12
CA GLU A 243 -34.10 2.94 1.68
C GLU A 243 -33.80 4.19 0.82
N LYS A 244 -32.79 4.99 1.20
CA LYS A 244 -32.34 6.13 0.38
C LYS A 244 -31.78 5.70 -0.98
N SER A 245 -31.08 4.57 -1.05
CA SER A 245 -30.55 4.05 -2.34
C SER A 245 -31.63 3.40 -3.21
N SER A 246 -32.74 2.89 -2.65
CA SER A 246 -33.84 2.34 -3.40
C SER A 246 -34.79 3.40 -3.98
N VAL A 247 -34.96 4.53 -3.26
CA VAL A 247 -35.79 5.64 -3.75
C VAL A 247 -35.13 6.37 -4.94
N ASP A 248 -33.80 6.40 -4.98
CA ASP A 248 -33.06 6.97 -6.13
C ASP A 248 -33.06 6.04 -7.36
N ALA A 249 -33.27 4.74 -7.17
CA ALA A 249 -33.37 3.77 -8.27
C ALA A 249 -34.74 3.74 -8.96
N ASP A 250 -35.82 3.99 -8.23
CA ASP A 250 -37.19 4.01 -8.80
C ASP A 250 -37.55 5.33 -9.47
N GLY A 251 -36.78 6.40 -9.27
CA GLY A 251 -36.99 7.71 -9.89
C GLY A 251 -36.64 7.79 -11.38
N ILE A 252 -35.99 6.77 -11.98
CA ILE A 252 -35.53 6.76 -13.37
C ILE A 252 -36.43 5.91 -14.30
N ALA A 253 -37.40 5.17 -13.79
CA ALA A 253 -38.17 4.19 -14.58
C ALA A 253 -39.50 4.69 -15.15
N PHE A 254 -39.88 5.96 -15.06
CA PHE A 254 -41.17 6.43 -15.57
C PHE A 254 -41.07 7.65 -16.49
N LYS A 255 -40.41 7.51 -17.67
CA LYS A 255 -40.64 8.37 -18.84
C LYS A 255 -40.24 7.69 -20.14
N LYS A 256 -40.98 6.65 -20.55
CA LYS A 256 -41.10 6.26 -21.95
C LYS A 256 -42.43 5.55 -22.16
N GLY A 257 -43.40 6.28 -22.66
CA GLY A 257 -44.62 5.70 -23.14
C GLY A 257 -45.78 6.69 -23.18
N LYS A 258 -45.83 7.53 -24.23
CA LYS A 258 -47.04 7.96 -24.95
C LYS A 258 -46.67 9.10 -25.86
N GLU A 259 -46.53 8.74 -27.13
CA GLU A 259 -47.10 9.58 -28.19
C GLU A 259 -47.18 8.73 -29.48
N ARG A 260 -48.35 8.82 -30.07
CA ARG A 260 -48.78 8.16 -31.28
C ARG A 260 -48.10 8.74 -32.52
#